data_52444d4e2a8184d7222c0e17b14b96a5
#
_entry.id   52444d4e2a8184d7222c0e17b14b96a5
#
_cell.length_a   1.000
_cell.length_b   1.000
_cell.length_c   1.000
_cell.angle_alpha   90.00
_cell.angle_beta   90.00
_cell.angle_gamma   90.00
#
_symmetry.space_group_name_H-M   'P 1'
#
loop_
_entity.id
_entity.type
_entity.pdbx_description
1 polymer ?
#
loop_
_entity_poly.entity_id
_entity_poly.type
_entity_poly.pdbx_seq_one_letter_code
_entity_poly.pdbx_strand_id
1 'polypeptide(L)'
;MNYRVKQKNNLIFVSKYISLKITFLGTGTSQGIPVIGSTHPVCLSANFKDKRLRVSVLIEWDSFAYVIDCGPDFRQQMLSNSCTKIDGILFTHEHADHTAGLDDIRPFFFRQGDIPVYAHKRVIDELTRRFDYIFKTENKYPGAPGVLLNEVKNEPFSLANLKVTPIDGMHYNLQVFGYRFDKFAYLTDMKTVADEEIKKLQNLDVLVINALRQEPHATHFNLEEALNFIKKVNPKKAYLTHISHLMGFHDDVQQTLPENVFLAYDNLQITI
;
A
#
# COMPACT_ATOMS: atom_id res chain seq x y z
N MET A 1 56.33 19.54 -28.68
CA MET A 1 56.19 19.16 -27.27
C MET A 1 54.71 19.26 -26.89
N ASN A 2 54.00 18.11 -26.89
CA ASN A 2 52.57 18.07 -26.58
C ASN A 2 52.39 17.71 -25.09
N TYR A 3 51.89 18.64 -24.30
CA TYR A 3 51.51 18.38 -22.93
C TYR A 3 50.06 17.81 -22.89
N ARG A 4 49.90 16.53 -22.56
CA ARG A 4 48.62 15.91 -22.20
C ARG A 4 48.26 16.30 -20.77
N VAL A 5 47.21 17.11 -20.59
CA VAL A 5 46.58 17.33 -19.29
C VAL A 5 45.68 16.14 -19.03
N LYS A 6 45.98 15.32 -18.04
CA LYS A 6 45.10 14.30 -17.50
C LYS A 6 44.06 14.99 -16.64
N GLN A 7 42.80 15.13 -17.15
CA GLN A 7 41.66 15.39 -16.31
C GLN A 7 41.34 14.11 -15.50
N LYS A 8 41.47 14.18 -14.17
CA LYS A 8 40.94 13.18 -13.26
C LYS A 8 39.42 13.30 -13.25
N ASN A 9 38.74 12.36 -13.89
CA ASN A 9 37.29 12.19 -13.73
C ASN A 9 37.01 11.67 -12.31
N ASN A 10 36.80 12.55 -11.37
CA ASN A 10 36.12 12.22 -10.13
C ASN A 10 34.63 12.02 -10.47
N LEU A 11 34.22 10.78 -10.64
CA LEU A 11 32.79 10.40 -10.55
C LEU A 11 32.36 10.67 -9.11
N ILE A 12 31.80 11.85 -8.88
CA ILE A 12 31.06 12.13 -7.64
C ILE A 12 29.77 11.31 -7.76
N PHE A 13 29.74 10.15 -7.10
CA PHE A 13 28.50 9.45 -6.81
C PHE A 13 27.70 10.33 -5.83
N VAL A 14 26.94 11.26 -6.36
CA VAL A 14 25.86 11.89 -5.62
C VAL A 14 24.83 10.80 -5.45
N SER A 15 24.74 10.22 -4.24
CA SER A 15 23.59 9.40 -3.85
C SER A 15 22.35 10.31 -4.04
N LYS A 16 21.65 10.11 -5.14
CA LYS A 16 20.42 10.84 -5.41
C LYS A 16 19.40 10.29 -4.42
N TYR A 17 19.11 11.03 -3.36
CA TYR A 17 17.99 10.69 -2.48
C TYR A 17 16.73 10.66 -3.34
N ILE A 18 16.11 9.50 -3.41
CA ILE A 18 14.83 9.33 -4.08
C ILE A 18 13.77 9.87 -3.11
N SER A 19 13.10 10.95 -3.49
CA SER A 19 11.96 11.47 -2.75
C SER A 19 10.72 10.67 -3.14
N LEU A 20 10.07 10.06 -2.14
CA LEU A 20 8.82 9.32 -2.33
C LEU A 20 7.64 10.21 -1.96
N LYS A 21 6.68 10.35 -2.86
CA LYS A 21 5.37 10.90 -2.57
C LYS A 21 4.39 9.74 -2.36
N ILE A 22 3.76 9.68 -1.21
CA ILE A 22 2.79 8.67 -0.84
C ILE A 22 1.41 9.34 -0.71
N THR A 23 0.43 8.82 -1.44
CA THR A 23 -0.97 9.23 -1.34
C THR A 23 -1.79 8.07 -0.77
N PHE A 24 -2.45 8.29 0.35
CA PHE A 24 -3.39 7.34 0.93
C PHE A 24 -4.69 7.37 0.12
N LEU A 25 -4.89 6.41 -0.78
CA LEU A 25 -6.05 6.34 -1.66
C LEU A 25 -7.32 5.93 -0.92
N GLY A 26 -7.16 5.11 0.11
CA GLY A 26 -8.18 4.69 1.03
C GLY A 26 -7.53 4.21 2.33
N THR A 27 -8.23 4.35 3.45
CA THR A 27 -7.71 4.09 4.79
C THR A 27 -8.65 3.24 5.64
N GLY A 28 -9.77 2.82 5.08
CA GLY A 28 -10.79 2.00 5.74
C GLY A 28 -10.53 0.50 5.62
N THR A 29 -11.14 -0.25 6.52
CA THR A 29 -11.21 -1.71 6.50
C THR A 29 -12.09 -2.23 5.35
N SER A 30 -12.27 -3.55 5.27
CA SER A 30 -12.99 -4.25 4.20
C SER A 30 -14.39 -3.73 3.88
N GLN A 31 -15.08 -3.15 4.85
CA GLN A 31 -16.43 -2.56 4.66
C GLN A 31 -16.39 -1.07 4.28
N GLY A 32 -15.26 -0.40 4.40
CA GLY A 32 -15.17 1.06 4.34
C GLY A 32 -15.92 1.76 5.46
N ILE A 33 -15.93 3.09 5.45
CA ILE A 33 -16.75 3.94 6.35
C ILE A 33 -17.40 5.02 5.49
N PRO A 34 -18.74 5.15 5.50
CA PRO A 34 -19.71 4.45 6.34
C PRO A 34 -19.95 3.00 5.93
N VAL A 35 -20.29 2.17 6.91
CA VAL A 35 -20.74 0.80 6.67
C VAL A 35 -22.19 0.82 6.18
N ILE A 36 -22.52 0.01 5.19
CA ILE A 36 -23.86 -0.06 4.60
C ILE A 36 -24.91 -0.36 5.69
N GLY A 37 -25.91 0.51 5.79
CA GLY A 37 -27.01 0.36 6.75
C GLY A 37 -26.66 0.69 8.21
N SER A 38 -25.43 1.10 8.50
CA SER A 38 -24.99 1.42 9.87
C SER A 38 -25.52 2.79 10.34
N THR A 39 -26.06 2.81 11.56
CA THR A 39 -26.44 4.02 12.29
C THR A 39 -25.38 4.45 13.31
N HIS A 40 -24.20 3.81 13.31
CA HIS A 40 -23.12 4.15 14.22
C HIS A 40 -22.69 5.62 14.03
N PRO A 41 -22.47 6.40 15.10
CA PRO A 41 -22.16 7.83 15.01
C PRO A 41 -21.02 8.18 14.04
N VAL A 42 -19.95 7.40 14.03
CA VAL A 42 -18.81 7.57 13.09
C VAL A 42 -19.26 7.41 11.63
N CYS A 43 -20.17 6.47 11.34
CA CYS A 43 -20.70 6.28 9.99
C CYS A 43 -21.58 7.45 9.54
N LEU A 44 -22.22 8.14 10.49
CA LEU A 44 -23.07 9.33 10.26
C LEU A 44 -22.28 10.65 10.31
N SER A 45 -21.02 10.63 10.70
CA SER A 45 -20.16 11.84 10.80
C SER A 45 -20.17 12.65 9.50
N ALA A 46 -20.18 13.97 9.62
CA ALA A 46 -19.97 14.88 8.50
C ALA A 46 -18.47 15.16 8.23
N ASN A 47 -17.58 14.78 9.14
CA ASN A 47 -16.15 14.95 8.97
C ASN A 47 -15.63 14.04 7.85
N PHE A 48 -14.99 14.62 6.84
CA PHE A 48 -14.46 13.85 5.70
C PHE A 48 -13.40 12.83 6.11
N LYS A 49 -12.67 13.04 7.21
CA LYS A 49 -11.67 12.11 7.72
C LYS A 49 -12.27 10.84 8.32
N ASP A 50 -13.57 10.87 8.66
CA ASP A 50 -14.33 9.69 9.09
C ASP A 50 -14.92 8.91 7.91
N LYS A 51 -14.81 9.42 6.67
CA LYS A 51 -15.22 8.72 5.45
C LYS A 51 -14.02 8.04 4.85
N ARG A 52 -14.07 6.71 4.74
CA ARG A 52 -12.90 5.92 4.36
C ARG A 52 -13.26 4.88 3.31
N LEU A 53 -12.65 4.98 2.15
CA LEU A 53 -12.61 3.93 1.14
C LEU A 53 -11.73 2.77 1.61
N ARG A 54 -11.84 1.58 0.99
CA ARG A 54 -11.00 0.44 1.30
C ARG A 54 -9.53 0.78 1.08
N VAL A 55 -8.70 0.20 1.93
CA VAL A 55 -7.28 0.53 2.02
C VAL A 55 -6.53 0.35 0.71
N SER A 56 -5.75 1.37 0.35
CA SER A 56 -4.81 1.35 -0.78
C SER A 56 -3.91 2.58 -0.70
N VAL A 57 -2.72 2.53 -1.28
CA VAL A 57 -1.79 3.66 -1.39
C VAL A 57 -1.20 3.76 -2.80
N LEU A 58 -1.00 4.98 -3.26
CA LEU A 58 -0.21 5.32 -4.44
C LEU A 58 1.16 5.81 -4.00
N ILE A 59 2.21 5.24 -4.57
CA ILE A 59 3.60 5.61 -4.30
C ILE A 59 4.20 6.14 -5.60
N GLU A 60 4.67 7.39 -5.56
CA GLU A 60 5.23 8.09 -6.71
C GLU A 60 6.67 8.53 -6.44
N TRP A 61 7.56 8.35 -7.41
CA TRP A 61 8.93 8.90 -7.38
C TRP A 61 9.43 9.12 -8.80
N ASP A 62 10.23 10.13 -9.01
CA ASP A 62 10.67 10.54 -10.34
C ASP A 62 9.47 10.65 -11.31
N SER A 63 9.35 9.73 -12.28
CA SER A 63 8.21 9.62 -13.20
C SER A 63 7.40 8.33 -13.01
N PHE A 64 7.68 7.57 -11.95
CA PHE A 64 7.04 6.29 -11.67
C PHE A 64 5.87 6.43 -10.68
N ALA A 65 4.84 5.61 -10.87
CA ALA A 65 3.63 5.56 -10.06
C ALA A 65 3.22 4.09 -9.86
N TYR A 66 3.26 3.61 -8.62
CA TYR A 66 2.86 2.25 -8.25
C TYR A 66 1.76 2.28 -7.20
N VAL A 67 0.80 1.38 -7.34
CA VAL A 67 -0.29 1.23 -6.37
C VAL A 67 -0.06 -0.02 -5.54
N ILE A 68 -0.29 0.04 -4.23
CA ILE A 68 -0.42 -1.14 -3.39
C ILE A 68 -1.90 -1.38 -3.15
N ASP A 69 -2.37 -2.54 -3.58
CA ASP A 69 -3.74 -3.03 -3.57
C ASP A 69 -4.70 -2.25 -4.48
N CYS A 70 -5.55 -3.00 -5.16
CA CYS A 70 -6.53 -2.52 -6.13
C CYS A 70 -7.92 -3.06 -5.72
N GLY A 71 -8.47 -2.49 -4.64
CA GLY A 71 -9.75 -2.86 -4.07
C GLY A 71 -10.96 -2.35 -4.87
N PRO A 72 -12.19 -2.60 -4.40
CA PRO A 72 -13.42 -2.25 -5.14
C PRO A 72 -13.61 -0.73 -5.31
N ASP A 73 -12.90 0.10 -4.58
CA ASP A 73 -12.94 1.55 -4.68
C ASP A 73 -11.90 2.13 -5.65
N PHE A 74 -11.11 1.28 -6.32
CA PHE A 74 -9.97 1.69 -7.14
C PHE A 74 -10.33 2.77 -8.16
N ARG A 75 -11.45 2.60 -8.87
CA ARG A 75 -11.91 3.61 -9.83
C ARG A 75 -12.11 4.98 -9.16
N GLN A 76 -12.81 5.02 -8.03
CA GLN A 76 -13.07 6.26 -7.28
C GLN A 76 -11.75 6.88 -6.79
N GLN A 77 -10.84 6.05 -6.29
CA GLN A 77 -9.52 6.45 -5.78
C GLN A 77 -8.68 7.10 -6.89
N MET A 78 -8.65 6.52 -8.08
CA MET A 78 -7.91 7.07 -9.22
C MET A 78 -8.49 8.41 -9.70
N LEU A 79 -9.82 8.52 -9.75
CA LEU A 79 -10.51 9.75 -10.16
C LEU A 79 -10.27 10.88 -9.15
N SER A 80 -10.38 10.60 -7.85
CA SER A 80 -10.19 11.60 -6.79
C SER A 80 -8.76 12.16 -6.75
N ASN A 81 -7.78 11.38 -7.20
CA ASN A 81 -6.38 11.77 -7.22
C ASN A 81 -5.88 12.14 -8.62
N SER A 82 -6.78 12.25 -9.61
CA SER A 82 -6.42 12.59 -11.00
C SER A 82 -5.27 11.73 -11.56
N CYS A 83 -5.20 10.47 -11.13
CA CYS A 83 -4.14 9.56 -11.54
C CYS A 83 -4.35 9.15 -13.01
N THR A 84 -3.41 9.50 -13.86
CA THR A 84 -3.49 9.23 -15.32
C THR A 84 -2.61 8.09 -15.79
N LYS A 85 -1.67 7.62 -14.95
CA LYS A 85 -0.70 6.58 -15.25
C LYS A 85 -0.42 5.73 -14.00
N ILE A 86 -0.22 4.41 -14.19
CA ILE A 86 0.33 3.50 -13.19
C ILE A 86 1.40 2.62 -13.86
N ASP A 87 2.55 2.46 -13.23
CA ASP A 87 3.63 1.62 -13.72
C ASP A 87 3.54 0.18 -13.19
N GLY A 88 2.64 -0.07 -12.24
CA GLY A 88 2.33 -1.40 -11.74
C GLY A 88 1.50 -1.39 -10.47
N ILE A 89 1.06 -2.59 -10.10
CA ILE A 89 0.28 -2.84 -8.87
C ILE A 89 0.99 -3.93 -8.07
N LEU A 90 1.19 -3.67 -6.77
CA LEU A 90 1.64 -4.66 -5.81
C LEU A 90 0.44 -5.13 -5.00
N PHE A 91 0.23 -6.43 -4.90
CA PHE A 91 -0.83 -6.97 -4.02
C PHE A 91 -0.24 -7.51 -2.72
N THR A 92 -0.89 -7.18 -1.61
CA THR A 92 -0.52 -7.68 -0.29
C THR A 92 -1.03 -9.09 -0.07
N HIS A 93 -2.29 -9.35 -0.42
CA HIS A 93 -2.95 -10.64 -0.34
C HIS A 93 -4.22 -10.68 -1.20
N GLU A 94 -4.93 -11.80 -1.22
CA GLU A 94 -6.03 -12.08 -2.16
C GLU A 94 -7.43 -11.66 -1.71
N HIS A 95 -7.65 -11.08 -0.53
CA HIS A 95 -8.99 -10.67 -0.10
C HIS A 95 -9.62 -9.66 -1.07
N ALA A 96 -10.94 -9.66 -1.15
CA ALA A 96 -11.69 -8.90 -2.16
C ALA A 96 -11.53 -7.38 -2.00
N ASP A 97 -11.42 -6.90 -0.78
CA ASP A 97 -11.21 -5.48 -0.47
C ASP A 97 -9.85 -4.95 -0.95
N HIS A 98 -8.90 -5.85 -1.24
CA HIS A 98 -7.58 -5.52 -1.80
C HIS A 98 -7.47 -5.77 -3.31
N THR A 99 -8.39 -6.56 -3.90
CA THR A 99 -8.17 -7.09 -5.27
C THR A 99 -9.35 -6.91 -6.21
N ALA A 100 -10.56 -6.61 -5.71
CA ALA A 100 -11.77 -6.63 -6.54
C ALA A 100 -11.86 -5.54 -7.62
N GLY A 101 -11.00 -4.52 -7.56
CA GLY A 101 -10.91 -3.45 -8.55
C GLY A 101 -9.99 -3.75 -9.75
N LEU A 102 -9.43 -4.96 -9.85
CA LEU A 102 -8.46 -5.28 -10.91
C LEU A 102 -9.01 -5.04 -12.33
N ASP A 103 -10.30 -5.17 -12.56
CA ASP A 103 -10.90 -4.88 -13.88
C ASP A 103 -10.89 -3.37 -14.21
N ASP A 104 -10.87 -2.50 -13.22
CA ASP A 104 -10.87 -1.04 -13.40
C ASP A 104 -9.50 -0.50 -13.90
N ILE A 105 -8.49 -1.36 -14.10
CA ILE A 105 -7.24 -0.97 -14.76
C ILE A 105 -7.40 -0.77 -16.27
N ARG A 106 -8.53 -1.13 -16.88
CA ARG A 106 -8.78 -1.02 -18.34
C ARG A 106 -8.40 0.31 -18.95
N PRO A 107 -8.77 1.47 -18.37
CA PRO A 107 -8.40 2.76 -18.94
C PRO A 107 -6.89 2.99 -18.99
N PHE A 108 -6.14 2.43 -18.02
CA PHE A 108 -4.67 2.47 -18.04
C PHE A 108 -4.13 1.55 -19.12
N PHE A 109 -4.60 0.29 -19.18
CA PHE A 109 -4.22 -0.67 -20.20
C PHE A 109 -4.40 -0.12 -21.61
N PHE A 110 -5.54 0.50 -21.94
CA PHE A 110 -5.80 1.06 -23.26
C PHE A 110 -4.89 2.23 -23.64
N ARG A 111 -4.33 2.94 -22.65
CA ARG A 111 -3.42 4.07 -22.90
C ARG A 111 -1.95 3.68 -22.91
N GLN A 112 -1.56 2.68 -22.13
CA GLN A 112 -0.15 2.40 -21.86
C GLN A 112 0.26 0.93 -22.07
N GLY A 113 -0.65 0.03 -22.46
CA GLY A 113 -0.39 -1.40 -22.63
C GLY A 113 -0.54 -2.19 -21.31
N ASP A 114 0.00 -3.41 -21.30
CA ASP A 114 -0.12 -4.33 -20.17
C ASP A 114 0.42 -3.75 -18.86
N ILE A 115 -0.35 -3.93 -17.78
CA ILE A 115 -0.02 -3.41 -16.46
C ILE A 115 0.76 -4.49 -15.68
N PRO A 116 1.98 -4.19 -15.20
CA PRO A 116 2.72 -5.08 -14.32
C PRO A 116 1.99 -5.30 -13.00
N VAL A 117 1.84 -6.56 -12.62
CA VAL A 117 1.27 -6.99 -11.33
C VAL A 117 2.32 -7.78 -10.57
N TYR A 118 2.58 -7.40 -9.34
CA TYR A 118 3.56 -7.99 -8.43
C TYR A 118 2.82 -8.61 -7.24
N ALA A 119 2.90 -9.92 -7.07
CA ALA A 119 2.20 -10.59 -5.98
C ALA A 119 2.84 -11.95 -5.63
N HIS A 120 2.57 -12.43 -4.43
CA HIS A 120 2.90 -13.80 -4.07
C HIS A 120 2.17 -14.80 -4.98
N LYS A 121 2.78 -15.94 -5.28
CA LYS A 121 2.23 -16.99 -6.17
C LYS A 121 0.76 -17.33 -5.86
N ARG A 122 0.41 -17.51 -4.59
CA ARG A 122 -0.95 -17.80 -4.14
C ARG A 122 -1.95 -16.70 -4.53
N VAL A 123 -1.55 -15.43 -4.41
CA VAL A 123 -2.39 -14.29 -4.83
C VAL A 123 -2.56 -14.28 -6.34
N ILE A 124 -1.49 -14.54 -7.10
CA ILE A 124 -1.54 -14.67 -8.57
C ILE A 124 -2.53 -15.77 -8.98
N ASP A 125 -2.48 -16.94 -8.33
CA ASP A 125 -3.38 -18.05 -8.62
C ASP A 125 -4.85 -17.67 -8.37
N GLU A 126 -5.11 -17.00 -7.26
CA GLU A 126 -6.46 -16.57 -6.91
C GLU A 126 -6.98 -15.45 -7.84
N LEU A 127 -6.14 -14.49 -8.22
CA LEU A 127 -6.49 -13.48 -9.22
C LEU A 127 -6.81 -14.14 -10.58
N THR A 128 -5.97 -15.07 -11.01
CA THR A 128 -6.16 -15.79 -12.27
C THR A 128 -7.48 -16.58 -12.27
N ARG A 129 -7.84 -17.18 -11.14
CA ARG A 129 -9.11 -17.90 -10.98
C ARG A 129 -10.33 -16.98 -11.02
N ARG A 130 -10.27 -15.82 -10.33
CA ARG A 130 -11.40 -14.87 -10.21
C ARG A 130 -11.61 -14.00 -11.43
N PHE A 131 -10.54 -13.64 -12.11
CA PHE A 131 -10.53 -12.76 -13.28
C PHE A 131 -10.00 -13.48 -14.52
N ASP A 132 -10.40 -14.76 -14.74
CA ASP A 132 -9.88 -15.63 -15.78
C ASP A 132 -9.81 -14.96 -17.16
N TYR A 133 -10.80 -14.14 -17.49
CA TYR A 133 -10.88 -13.39 -18.76
C TYR A 133 -9.76 -12.34 -18.93
N ILE A 134 -9.15 -11.83 -17.84
CA ILE A 134 -8.01 -10.93 -17.88
C ILE A 134 -6.73 -11.70 -18.25
N PHE A 135 -6.60 -12.92 -17.74
CA PHE A 135 -5.38 -13.71 -17.84
C PHE A 135 -5.36 -14.70 -19.03
N LYS A 136 -6.49 -14.85 -19.77
CA LYS A 136 -6.52 -15.65 -20.98
C LYS A 136 -5.56 -15.11 -22.03
N THR A 137 -4.74 -16.01 -22.62
CA THR A 137 -3.83 -15.69 -23.73
C THR A 137 -4.49 -15.99 -25.09
N GLU A 138 -5.39 -17.00 -25.14
CA GLU A 138 -6.12 -17.38 -26.33
C GLU A 138 -7.60 -16.99 -26.20
N ASN A 139 -8.22 -16.55 -27.29
CA ASN A 139 -9.62 -16.13 -27.35
C ASN A 139 -9.99 -15.12 -26.23
N LYS A 140 -9.06 -14.24 -25.90
CA LYS A 140 -9.29 -13.19 -24.89
C LYS A 140 -10.41 -12.26 -25.35
N TYR A 141 -11.30 -11.91 -24.43
CA TYR A 141 -12.35 -10.92 -24.67
C TYR A 141 -11.73 -9.57 -25.11
N PRO A 142 -12.16 -8.98 -26.24
CA PRO A 142 -11.48 -7.80 -26.82
C PRO A 142 -11.39 -6.57 -25.93
N GLY A 143 -12.25 -6.45 -24.94
CA GLY A 143 -12.24 -5.35 -23.97
C GLY A 143 -11.51 -5.66 -22.66
N ALA A 144 -11.01 -6.87 -22.47
CA ALA A 144 -10.32 -7.23 -21.24
C ALA A 144 -8.94 -6.57 -21.12
N PRO A 145 -8.57 -6.04 -19.95
CA PRO A 145 -7.23 -5.49 -19.78
C PRO A 145 -6.14 -6.57 -19.86
N GLY A 146 -4.92 -6.17 -20.15
CA GLY A 146 -3.73 -7.01 -20.08
C GLY A 146 -2.93 -6.74 -18.82
N VAL A 147 -2.31 -7.80 -18.29
CA VAL A 147 -1.41 -7.73 -17.12
C VAL A 147 -0.15 -8.55 -17.37
N LEU A 148 0.97 -8.08 -16.82
CA LEU A 148 2.24 -8.80 -16.77
C LEU A 148 2.46 -9.29 -15.35
N LEU A 149 2.41 -10.62 -15.15
CA LEU A 149 2.56 -11.21 -13.82
C LEU A 149 4.01 -11.31 -13.40
N ASN A 150 4.32 -10.82 -12.22
CA ASN A 150 5.63 -10.91 -11.57
C ASN A 150 5.44 -11.55 -10.20
N GLU A 151 5.93 -12.76 -10.03
CA GLU A 151 5.89 -13.46 -8.75
C GLU A 151 6.84 -12.78 -7.76
N VAL A 152 6.33 -12.43 -6.58
CA VAL A 152 7.09 -11.90 -5.45
C VAL A 152 7.28 -13.01 -4.43
N LYS A 153 8.53 -13.24 -4.06
CA LYS A 153 8.95 -14.07 -2.93
C LYS A 153 9.38 -13.18 -1.78
N ASN A 154 9.62 -13.75 -0.60
CA ASN A 154 10.10 -12.97 0.55
C ASN A 154 11.60 -12.58 0.39
N GLU A 155 11.94 -12.03 -0.77
CA GLU A 155 13.27 -11.57 -1.17
C GLU A 155 13.17 -10.18 -1.80
N PRO A 156 14.17 -9.32 -1.61
CA PRO A 156 14.17 -8.00 -2.24
C PRO A 156 14.15 -8.08 -3.77
N PHE A 157 13.36 -7.22 -4.39
CA PHE A 157 13.32 -7.05 -5.85
C PHE A 157 13.39 -5.56 -6.22
N SER A 158 13.42 -5.25 -7.51
CA SER A 158 13.51 -3.87 -8.00
C SER A 158 12.26 -3.46 -8.74
N LEU A 159 11.75 -2.26 -8.42
CA LEU A 159 10.79 -1.53 -9.23
C LEU A 159 11.52 -0.34 -9.84
N ALA A 160 11.69 -0.34 -11.15
CA ALA A 160 12.52 0.65 -11.83
C ALA A 160 13.90 0.79 -11.14
N ASN A 161 14.21 1.97 -10.62
CA ASN A 161 15.46 2.29 -9.92
C ASN A 161 15.37 2.16 -8.39
N LEU A 162 14.27 1.64 -7.84
CA LEU A 162 14.03 1.55 -6.40
C LEU A 162 13.99 0.08 -5.94
N LYS A 163 14.74 -0.23 -4.88
CA LYS A 163 14.70 -1.54 -4.23
C LYS A 163 13.48 -1.64 -3.32
N VAL A 164 12.71 -2.72 -3.48
CA VAL A 164 11.56 -3.06 -2.63
C VAL A 164 11.87 -4.32 -1.85
N THR A 165 11.59 -4.31 -0.56
CA THR A 165 11.76 -5.46 0.32
C THR A 165 10.39 -5.90 0.85
N PRO A 166 9.94 -7.12 0.53
CA PRO A 166 8.73 -7.68 1.12
C PRO A 166 8.93 -7.92 2.61
N ILE A 167 7.86 -7.69 3.36
CA ILE A 167 7.77 -7.96 4.80
C ILE A 167 6.67 -9.00 4.98
N ASP A 168 7.05 -10.17 5.44
CA ASP A 168 6.13 -11.29 5.67
C ASP A 168 5.41 -11.12 7.00
N GLY A 169 4.09 -11.23 6.98
CA GLY A 169 3.24 -11.18 8.15
C GLY A 169 2.06 -12.13 8.04
N MET A 170 1.33 -12.27 9.13
CA MET A 170 0.16 -13.14 9.19
C MET A 170 -1.11 -12.37 9.51
N HIS A 171 -2.12 -12.58 8.71
CA HIS A 171 -3.50 -12.19 8.93
C HIS A 171 -4.29 -13.42 9.39
N TYR A 172 -4.30 -13.67 10.71
CA TYR A 172 -4.70 -14.95 11.30
C TYR A 172 -3.88 -16.11 10.71
N ASN A 173 -4.44 -16.97 9.87
CA ASN A 173 -3.75 -18.09 9.22
C ASN A 173 -3.32 -17.77 7.76
N LEU A 174 -3.58 -16.56 7.29
CA LEU A 174 -3.26 -16.13 5.94
C LEU A 174 -1.96 -15.33 5.94
N GLN A 175 -0.98 -15.74 5.14
CA GLN A 175 0.22 -14.97 4.89
C GLN A 175 -0.13 -13.70 4.11
N VAL A 176 0.42 -12.56 4.50
CA VAL A 176 0.28 -11.28 3.80
C VAL A 176 1.64 -10.63 3.62
N PHE A 177 1.85 -9.93 2.51
CA PHE A 177 3.05 -9.15 2.31
C PHE A 177 2.78 -7.66 2.57
N GLY A 178 3.62 -7.06 3.43
CA GLY A 178 3.87 -5.63 3.38
C GLY A 178 5.06 -5.34 2.47
N TYR A 179 5.31 -4.07 2.19
CA TYR A 179 6.39 -3.66 1.31
C TYR A 179 7.17 -2.49 1.90
N ARG A 180 8.51 -2.63 1.89
CA ARG A 180 9.43 -1.55 2.27
C ARG A 180 10.09 -0.96 1.02
N PHE A 181 10.05 0.37 0.90
CA PHE A 181 10.67 1.20 -0.12
C PHE A 181 11.68 2.14 0.56
N ASP A 182 12.94 1.79 0.58
CA ASP A 182 14.01 2.53 1.28
C ASP A 182 13.65 2.88 2.75
N LYS A 183 13.24 4.11 3.04
CA LYS A 183 12.87 4.62 4.37
C LYS A 183 11.36 4.58 4.67
N PHE A 184 10.57 4.08 3.76
CA PHE A 184 9.12 3.92 3.87
C PHE A 184 8.74 2.45 3.95
N ALA A 185 7.81 2.09 4.84
CA ALA A 185 7.19 0.76 4.84
C ALA A 185 5.67 0.87 4.97
N TYR A 186 4.97 0.03 4.21
CA TYR A 186 3.53 -0.10 4.22
C TYR A 186 3.13 -1.52 4.59
N LEU A 187 2.43 -1.65 5.72
CA LEU A 187 1.93 -2.90 6.26
C LEU A 187 0.42 -2.79 6.48
N THR A 188 -0.35 -3.69 5.91
CA THR A 188 -1.79 -3.78 6.14
C THR A 188 -2.20 -5.20 6.47
N ASP A 189 -3.34 -5.38 7.13
CA ASP A 189 -3.93 -6.69 7.43
C ASP A 189 -3.01 -7.64 8.22
N MET A 190 -2.10 -7.08 9.00
CA MET A 190 -1.22 -7.88 9.84
C MET A 190 -1.76 -8.03 11.25
N LYS A 191 -1.66 -9.25 11.81
CA LYS A 191 -1.87 -9.59 13.22
C LYS A 191 -0.58 -9.97 13.89
N THR A 192 0.32 -10.64 13.18
CA THR A 192 1.63 -11.02 13.72
C THR A 192 2.71 -10.81 12.65
N VAL A 193 3.89 -10.41 13.11
CA VAL A 193 5.10 -10.24 12.29
C VAL A 193 6.26 -10.85 13.06
N ALA A 194 6.98 -11.77 12.45
CA ALA A 194 8.11 -12.44 13.07
C ALA A 194 9.28 -11.46 13.35
N ASP A 195 10.08 -11.75 14.37
CA ASP A 195 11.21 -10.89 14.76
C ASP A 195 12.24 -10.70 13.62
N GLU A 196 12.42 -11.71 12.78
CA GLU A 196 13.29 -11.62 11.60
C GLU A 196 12.77 -10.61 10.56
N GLU A 197 11.45 -10.54 10.39
CA GLU A 197 10.82 -9.58 9.51
C GLU A 197 10.87 -8.15 10.08
N ILE A 198 10.75 -8.02 11.41
CA ILE A 198 10.89 -6.73 12.09
C ILE A 198 12.30 -6.15 11.90
N LYS A 199 13.34 -6.98 11.81
CA LYS A 199 14.70 -6.52 11.49
C LYS A 199 14.77 -5.80 10.13
N LYS A 200 13.94 -6.18 9.17
CA LYS A 200 13.85 -5.49 7.87
C LYS A 200 13.22 -4.10 7.96
N LEU A 201 12.58 -3.75 9.08
CA LEU A 201 11.88 -2.47 9.29
C LEU A 201 12.73 -1.45 10.10
N GLN A 202 14.02 -1.71 10.28
CA GLN A 202 14.89 -0.79 11.01
C GLN A 202 15.17 0.50 10.23
N ASN A 203 15.34 1.62 10.97
CA ASN A 203 15.69 2.93 10.41
C ASN A 203 14.70 3.51 9.40
N LEU A 204 13.40 3.30 9.61
CA LEU A 204 12.35 3.91 8.80
C LEU A 204 12.14 5.39 9.16
N ASP A 205 11.91 6.20 8.14
CA ASP A 205 11.38 7.55 8.33
C ASP A 205 9.86 7.49 8.51
N VAL A 206 9.17 6.61 7.78
CA VAL A 206 7.71 6.43 7.90
C VAL A 206 7.34 4.95 7.88
N LEU A 207 6.52 4.56 8.84
CA LEU A 207 5.80 3.29 8.89
C LEU A 207 4.30 3.52 8.72
N VAL A 208 3.67 2.83 7.78
CA VAL A 208 2.20 2.68 7.72
C VAL A 208 1.85 1.29 8.21
N ILE A 209 0.89 1.20 9.14
CA ILE A 209 0.47 -0.09 9.72
C ILE A 209 -1.03 -0.11 10.02
N ASN A 210 -1.67 -1.27 9.89
CA ASN A 210 -3.08 -1.40 10.24
C ASN A 210 -3.33 -1.25 11.74
N ALA A 211 -4.43 -0.56 12.06
CA ALA A 211 -5.03 -0.53 13.40
C ALA A 211 -6.55 -0.57 13.23
N LEU A 212 -7.15 -1.73 13.39
CA LEU A 212 -8.54 -1.93 13.00
C LEU A 212 -9.52 -1.14 13.89
N ARG A 213 -9.35 -1.21 15.22
CA ARG A 213 -10.27 -0.64 16.22
C ARG A 213 -9.61 -0.60 17.61
N GLN A 214 -10.31 -0.03 18.60
CA GLN A 214 -9.83 0.01 19.99
C GLN A 214 -9.71 -1.39 20.58
N GLU A 215 -10.79 -2.17 20.50
CA GLU A 215 -10.87 -3.51 21.10
C GLU A 215 -10.05 -4.56 20.35
N PRO A 216 -9.53 -5.59 21.02
CA PRO A 216 -8.79 -6.68 20.38
C PRO A 216 -9.56 -7.33 19.23
N HIS A 217 -8.83 -7.80 18.24
CA HIS A 217 -9.35 -8.52 17.09
C HIS A 217 -8.48 -9.74 16.79
N ALA A 218 -9.10 -10.82 16.32
CA ALA A 218 -8.38 -12.08 16.09
C ALA A 218 -7.42 -12.00 14.89
N THR A 219 -7.71 -11.16 13.89
CA THR A 219 -7.02 -11.19 12.60
C THR A 219 -6.23 -9.90 12.28
N HIS A 220 -6.45 -8.82 13.01
CA HIS A 220 -5.76 -7.54 12.80
C HIS A 220 -5.19 -7.01 14.11
N PHE A 221 -4.18 -6.17 14.04
CA PHE A 221 -3.80 -5.34 15.18
C PHE A 221 -4.96 -4.43 15.57
N ASN A 222 -5.24 -4.36 16.89
CA ASN A 222 -6.00 -3.24 17.44
C ASN A 222 -5.08 -2.04 17.68
N LEU A 223 -5.62 -0.95 18.22
CA LEU A 223 -4.84 0.27 18.46
C LEU A 223 -3.63 0.02 19.38
N GLU A 224 -3.84 -0.64 20.52
CA GLU A 224 -2.77 -0.91 21.49
C GLU A 224 -1.66 -1.78 20.89
N GLU A 225 -2.02 -2.85 20.19
CA GLU A 225 -1.06 -3.75 19.52
C GLU A 225 -0.27 -3.02 18.44
N ALA A 226 -0.92 -2.16 17.64
CA ALA A 226 -0.27 -1.33 16.64
C ALA A 226 0.73 -0.34 17.26
N LEU A 227 0.37 0.32 18.36
CA LEU A 227 1.26 1.22 19.10
C LEU A 227 2.46 0.48 19.69
N ASN A 228 2.26 -0.75 20.21
CA ASN A 228 3.35 -1.58 20.70
C ASN A 228 4.29 -2.03 19.58
N PHE A 229 3.75 -2.35 18.39
CA PHE A 229 4.55 -2.67 17.22
C PHE A 229 5.36 -1.45 16.75
N ILE A 230 4.73 -0.26 16.69
CA ILE A 230 5.41 1.01 16.36
C ILE A 230 6.58 1.28 17.31
N LYS A 231 6.40 1.09 18.62
CA LYS A 231 7.49 1.21 19.61
C LYS A 231 8.65 0.27 19.32
N LYS A 232 8.37 -0.96 18.89
CA LYS A 232 9.39 -1.99 18.57
C LYS A 232 10.17 -1.65 17.29
N VAL A 233 9.50 -1.14 16.26
CA VAL A 233 10.12 -0.70 14.99
C VAL A 233 10.85 0.63 15.15
N ASN A 234 10.31 1.54 15.95
CA ASN A 234 10.82 2.89 16.25
C ASN A 234 11.05 3.77 14.99
N PRO A 235 10.03 3.96 14.13
CA PRO A 235 10.12 4.86 12.98
C PRO A 235 10.10 6.33 13.43
N LYS A 236 10.55 7.26 12.57
CA LYS A 236 10.42 8.71 12.87
C LYS A 236 8.96 9.13 12.95
N LYS A 237 8.10 8.60 12.05
CA LYS A 237 6.64 8.81 12.05
C LYS A 237 5.92 7.50 11.74
N ALA A 238 4.71 7.34 12.27
CA ALA A 238 3.85 6.22 11.94
C ALA A 238 2.45 6.72 11.54
N TYR A 239 1.83 6.03 10.58
CA TYR A 239 0.45 6.29 10.15
C TYR A 239 -0.37 5.01 10.30
N LEU A 240 -1.51 5.14 11.00
CA LEU A 240 -2.46 4.04 11.18
C LEU A 240 -3.45 4.01 10.02
N THR A 241 -3.67 2.83 9.46
CA THR A 241 -4.57 2.57 8.33
C THR A 241 -5.45 1.34 8.58
N HIS A 242 -6.27 0.94 7.61
CA HIS A 242 -7.21 -0.18 7.70
C HIS A 242 -8.17 -0.06 8.89
N ILE A 243 -8.76 1.13 9.02
CA ILE A 243 -9.51 1.59 10.18
C ILE A 243 -11.00 1.26 10.00
N SER A 244 -11.62 0.69 11.05
CA SER A 244 -13.08 0.52 11.12
C SER A 244 -13.75 1.68 11.87
N HIS A 245 -15.07 1.79 11.76
CA HIS A 245 -15.86 2.75 12.52
C HIS A 245 -15.78 2.56 14.05
N LEU A 246 -15.36 1.36 14.50
CA LEU A 246 -15.15 1.05 15.93
C LEU A 246 -13.82 1.61 16.48
N MET A 247 -13.01 2.27 15.68
CA MET A 247 -11.86 3.04 16.15
C MET A 247 -12.31 4.28 16.92
N GLY A 248 -13.40 4.91 16.53
CA GLY A 248 -13.87 6.20 17.03
C GLY A 248 -13.77 7.31 15.98
N PHE A 249 -14.15 8.53 16.36
CA PHE A 249 -13.99 9.70 15.50
C PHE A 249 -12.52 10.04 15.29
N HIS A 250 -12.17 10.41 14.05
CA HIS A 250 -10.79 10.69 13.67
C HIS A 250 -10.11 11.70 14.59
N ASP A 251 -10.73 12.86 14.79
CA ASP A 251 -10.11 13.96 15.53
C ASP A 251 -9.99 13.66 17.04
N ASP A 252 -10.94 12.92 17.61
CA ASP A 252 -10.90 12.51 19.02
C ASP A 252 -9.76 11.50 19.26
N VAL A 253 -9.68 10.47 18.42
CA VAL A 253 -8.63 9.46 18.54
C VAL A 253 -7.24 10.07 18.28
N GLN A 254 -7.11 10.95 17.29
CA GLN A 254 -5.83 11.60 16.98
C GLN A 254 -5.26 12.36 18.19
N GLN A 255 -6.08 12.96 19.02
CA GLN A 255 -5.65 13.68 20.22
C GLN A 255 -5.06 12.77 21.31
N THR A 256 -5.37 11.48 21.27
CA THR A 256 -4.89 10.48 22.24
C THR A 256 -3.61 9.76 21.82
N LEU A 257 -3.20 9.92 20.56
CA LEU A 257 -2.04 9.24 20.00
C LEU A 257 -0.72 9.90 20.42
N PRO A 258 0.40 9.13 20.47
CA PRO A 258 1.74 9.71 20.60
C PRO A 258 2.03 10.75 19.50
N GLU A 259 2.87 11.73 19.80
CA GLU A 259 3.19 12.89 18.93
C GLU A 259 3.61 12.49 17.50
N ASN A 260 4.30 11.37 17.35
CA ASN A 260 4.78 10.87 16.06
C ASN A 260 3.87 9.82 15.39
N VAL A 261 2.65 9.61 15.92
CA VAL A 261 1.66 8.65 15.40
C VAL A 261 0.41 9.39 14.94
N PHE A 262 -0.02 9.08 13.73
CA PHE A 262 -1.14 9.74 13.06
C PHE A 262 -2.16 8.74 12.55
N LEU A 263 -3.45 9.08 12.61
CA LEU A 263 -4.45 8.39 11.81
C LEU A 263 -4.33 8.85 10.35
N ALA A 264 -4.14 7.94 9.43
CA ALA A 264 -4.28 8.26 8.02
C ALA A 264 -5.75 8.54 7.68
N TYR A 265 -5.98 9.31 6.62
CA TYR A 265 -7.30 9.57 6.05
C TYR A 265 -7.18 9.61 4.52
N ASP A 266 -8.28 9.41 3.83
CA ASP A 266 -8.30 9.32 2.37
C ASP A 266 -7.81 10.62 1.72
N ASN A 267 -6.97 10.49 0.71
CA ASN A 267 -6.28 11.56 -0.01
C ASN A 267 -5.23 12.33 0.81
N LEU A 268 -4.85 11.85 2.00
CA LEU A 268 -3.65 12.37 2.69
C LEU A 268 -2.42 12.12 1.80
N GLN A 269 -1.61 13.16 1.63
CA GLN A 269 -0.32 13.07 0.90
C GLN A 269 0.83 13.39 1.85
N ILE A 270 1.87 12.56 1.79
CA ILE A 270 3.13 12.79 2.51
C ILE A 270 4.30 12.62 1.55
N THR A 271 5.40 13.32 1.85
CA THR A 271 6.67 13.22 1.11
C THR A 271 7.79 12.83 2.06
N ILE A 272 8.66 11.94 1.60
CA ILE A 272 9.78 11.36 2.35
C ILE A 272 11.07 11.54 1.58
#